data_a3421a13701f8aa1299a4235dd51d17c
#
_entry.id   a3421a13701f8aa1299a4235dd51d17c
#
_cell.length_a   1.000
_cell.length_b   1.000
_cell.length_c   1.000
_cell.angle_alpha   90.00
_cell.angle_beta   90.00
_cell.angle_gamma   90.00
#
_symmetry.space_group_name_H-M   'P 1'
#
loop_
_entity.id
_entity.type
_entity.pdbx_description
1 polymer ?
#
loop_
_entity_poly.entity_id
_entity_poly.type
_entity_poly.pdbx_seq_one_letter_code
_entity_poly.pdbx_strand_id
1 'polypeptide(L)'
;MLNNKGWGLGAFLGFSIIIIFFIIVAAVNAYNAGLSRKPTGEIQFNNSEFSYSNLENTLLSAGKRYFTANNGTNYVSSSTLIKENYINSLSDNNYNKCTGYVKKNEDSYKSYIKCGNSYQTSGYESEFDK
;
A
#
# COMPACT_ATOMS: atom_id res chain seq x y z
N MET A 1 23.95 62.58 -3.19
CA MET A 1 24.39 61.38 -2.37
C MET A 1 23.26 60.45 -2.23
N LEU A 2 23.27 59.40 -2.96
CA LEU A 2 22.27 58.31 -2.86
C LEU A 2 22.58 57.48 -1.61
N ASN A 3 21.67 57.53 -0.66
CA ASN A 3 21.81 56.85 0.63
C ASN A 3 21.61 55.33 0.47
N ASN A 4 22.70 54.61 0.36
CA ASN A 4 22.73 53.14 0.19
C ASN A 4 22.23 52.33 1.41
N LYS A 5 21.68 53.00 2.44
CA LYS A 5 21.23 52.31 3.65
C LYS A 5 19.84 51.61 3.56
N GLY A 6 19.08 51.89 2.51
CA GLY A 6 17.75 51.27 2.32
C GLY A 6 17.74 50.02 1.42
N TRP A 7 18.77 49.84 0.60
CA TRP A 7 18.76 48.78 -0.43
C TRP A 7 19.06 47.39 0.12
N GLY A 8 19.86 47.31 1.17
CA GLY A 8 20.19 46.05 1.82
C GLY A 8 18.99 45.40 2.52
N LEU A 9 18.15 46.19 3.18
CA LEU A 9 17.01 45.66 3.93
C LEU A 9 15.90 45.14 3.00
N GLY A 10 15.62 45.86 1.90
CA GLY A 10 14.63 45.43 0.90
C GLY A 10 15.06 44.17 0.14
N ALA A 11 16.34 44.09 -0.23
CA ALA A 11 16.91 42.91 -0.86
C ALA A 11 16.88 41.70 0.08
N PHE A 12 17.19 41.89 1.37
CA PHE A 12 17.16 40.82 2.36
C PHE A 12 15.75 40.29 2.62
N LEU A 13 14.76 41.17 2.69
CA LEU A 13 13.34 40.78 2.81
C LEU A 13 12.85 40.06 1.56
N GLY A 14 13.23 40.50 0.36
CA GLY A 14 12.87 39.83 -0.89
C GLY A 14 13.44 38.42 -1.01
N PHE A 15 14.70 38.23 -0.66
CA PHE A 15 15.36 36.92 -0.63
C PHE A 15 14.70 35.97 0.40
N SER A 16 14.36 36.49 1.56
CA SER A 16 13.71 35.71 2.62
C SER A 16 12.34 35.18 2.17
N ILE A 17 11.55 36.00 1.48
CA ILE A 17 10.24 35.57 0.95
C ILE A 17 10.40 34.50 -0.12
N ILE A 18 11.37 34.60 -1.01
CA ILE A 18 11.67 33.62 -2.05
C ILE A 18 12.06 32.27 -1.42
N ILE A 19 12.92 32.27 -0.42
CA ILE A 19 13.36 31.05 0.27
C ILE A 19 12.16 30.36 0.96
N ILE A 20 11.31 31.13 1.64
CA ILE A 20 10.11 30.58 2.30
C ILE A 20 9.16 29.96 1.26
N PHE A 21 8.98 30.62 0.11
CA PHE A 21 8.16 30.10 -0.97
C PHE A 21 8.70 28.77 -1.51
N PHE A 22 10.01 28.65 -1.74
CA PHE A 22 10.63 27.40 -2.17
C PHE A 22 10.48 26.26 -1.13
N ILE A 23 10.59 26.58 0.15
CA ILE A 23 10.40 25.62 1.24
C ILE A 23 8.94 25.10 1.25
N ILE A 24 7.98 26.01 1.09
CA ILE A 24 6.56 25.63 1.04
C ILE A 24 6.26 24.75 -0.18
N VAL A 25 6.76 25.12 -1.36
CA VAL A 25 6.58 24.34 -2.59
C VAL A 25 7.24 22.96 -2.46
N ALA A 26 8.43 22.87 -1.90
CA ALA A 26 9.12 21.61 -1.65
C ALA A 26 8.34 20.75 -0.63
N ALA A 27 7.84 21.36 0.45
CA ALA A 27 7.04 20.65 1.45
C ALA A 27 5.72 20.13 0.88
N VAL A 28 5.01 20.92 0.07
CA VAL A 28 3.78 20.50 -0.61
C VAL A 28 4.04 19.36 -1.60
N ASN A 29 5.13 19.45 -2.38
CA ASN A 29 5.50 18.39 -3.30
C ASN A 29 5.89 17.10 -2.57
N ALA A 30 6.64 17.21 -1.47
CA ALA A 30 6.99 16.05 -0.62
C ALA A 30 5.74 15.44 0.04
N TYR A 31 4.81 16.28 0.51
CA TYR A 31 3.55 15.84 1.08
C TYR A 31 2.67 15.14 0.04
N ASN A 32 2.52 15.72 -1.15
CA ASN A 32 1.77 15.12 -2.26
C ASN A 32 2.42 13.83 -2.77
N ALA A 33 3.75 13.77 -2.84
CA ALA A 33 4.48 12.55 -3.19
C ALA A 33 4.33 11.46 -2.09
N GLY A 34 4.21 11.86 -0.83
CA GLY A 34 3.93 10.96 0.30
C GLY A 34 2.50 10.43 0.31
N LEU A 35 1.52 11.28 -0.04
CA LEU A 35 0.11 10.91 -0.12
C LEU A 35 -0.26 10.20 -1.43
N SER A 36 0.48 10.42 -2.52
CA SER A 36 0.31 9.71 -3.79
C SER A 36 0.87 8.28 -3.76
N ARG A 37 1.52 7.89 -2.69
CA ARG A 37 1.75 6.48 -2.42
C ARG A 37 0.48 5.85 -1.84
N LYS A 38 -0.63 5.85 -2.59
CA LYS A 38 -1.42 4.64 -2.64
C LYS A 38 -0.41 3.58 -3.08
N PRO A 39 -0.15 2.56 -2.30
CA PRO A 39 0.53 1.40 -2.83
C PRO A 39 -0.47 0.79 -3.83
N THR A 40 -0.45 1.31 -5.04
CA THR A 40 -0.92 0.56 -6.18
C THR A 40 0.11 -0.56 -6.26
N GLY A 41 -0.20 -1.65 -5.56
CA GLY A 41 0.54 -2.88 -5.71
C GLY A 41 0.25 -3.44 -7.09
N GLU A 42 0.66 -2.73 -8.13
CA GLU A 42 1.05 -3.37 -9.35
C GLU A 42 2.28 -4.19 -9.01
N ILE A 43 2.02 -5.41 -8.55
CA ILE A 43 3.03 -6.44 -8.63
C ILE A 43 3.16 -6.67 -10.12
N GLN A 44 4.12 -5.97 -10.74
CA GLN A 44 4.65 -6.40 -12.01
C GLN A 44 5.23 -7.78 -11.74
N PHE A 45 4.51 -8.80 -12.16
CA PHE A 45 5.06 -10.12 -12.33
C PHE A 45 6.12 -10.02 -13.42
N ASN A 46 7.33 -9.58 -13.06
CA ASN A 46 8.48 -9.91 -13.87
C ASN A 46 8.44 -11.44 -13.99
N ASN A 47 8.65 -11.96 -15.18
CA ASN A 47 8.67 -13.37 -15.59
C ASN A 47 9.49 -14.33 -14.72
N SER A 48 9.56 -14.11 -13.41
CA SER A 48 10.08 -15.02 -12.42
C SER A 48 8.93 -15.92 -12.00
N GLU A 49 9.07 -17.17 -12.37
CA GLU A 49 8.41 -18.38 -11.93
C GLU A 49 7.20 -18.13 -11.01
N PHE A 50 5.98 -18.25 -11.58
CA PHE A 50 4.73 -18.15 -10.82
C PHE A 50 4.80 -19.09 -9.61
N SER A 51 4.53 -18.59 -8.44
CA SER A 51 4.49 -19.38 -7.20
C SER A 51 3.24 -19.03 -6.41
N TYR A 52 2.51 -20.04 -5.97
CA TYR A 52 1.40 -19.88 -5.03
C TYR A 52 1.85 -19.20 -3.73
N SER A 53 3.11 -19.42 -3.31
CA SER A 53 3.72 -18.72 -2.18
C SER A 53 3.75 -17.20 -2.38
N ASN A 54 3.96 -16.73 -3.61
CA ASN A 54 3.90 -15.29 -3.91
C ASN A 54 2.48 -14.73 -3.76
N LEU A 55 1.45 -15.51 -4.15
CA LEU A 55 0.05 -15.13 -3.92
C LEU A 55 -0.29 -15.09 -2.43
N GLU A 56 0.16 -16.08 -1.66
CA GLU A 56 -0.01 -16.11 -0.21
C GLU A 56 0.66 -14.91 0.45
N ASN A 57 1.88 -14.56 0.06
CA ASN A 57 2.62 -13.41 0.58
C ASN A 57 1.95 -12.07 0.20
N THR A 58 1.39 -11.98 -1.00
CA THR A 58 0.63 -10.83 -1.45
C THR A 58 -0.61 -10.62 -0.59
N LEU A 59 -1.39 -11.69 -0.41
CA LEU A 59 -2.58 -11.66 0.42
C LEU A 59 -2.24 -11.32 1.88
N LEU A 60 -1.17 -11.93 2.41
CA LEU A 60 -0.67 -11.67 3.76
C LEU A 60 -0.30 -10.22 3.97
N SER A 61 0.42 -9.62 3.01
CA SER A 61 0.84 -8.22 3.08
C SER A 61 -0.36 -7.26 3.03
N ALA A 62 -1.36 -7.58 2.22
CA ALA A 62 -2.61 -6.82 2.16
C ALA A 62 -3.41 -6.94 3.47
N GLY A 63 -3.53 -8.14 4.02
CA GLY A 63 -4.19 -8.37 5.31
C GLY A 63 -3.52 -7.63 6.46
N LYS A 64 -2.19 -7.62 6.54
CA LYS A 64 -1.47 -6.84 7.55
C LYS A 64 -1.80 -5.35 7.47
N ARG A 65 -1.84 -4.78 6.26
CA ARG A 65 -2.22 -3.36 6.06
C ARG A 65 -3.67 -3.12 6.47
N TYR A 66 -4.57 -4.04 6.14
CA TYR A 66 -5.98 -3.96 6.54
C TYR A 66 -6.12 -3.94 8.07
N PHE A 67 -5.46 -4.86 8.79
CA PHE A 67 -5.53 -4.92 10.25
C PHE A 67 -4.89 -3.72 10.95
N THR A 68 -3.92 -3.06 10.32
CA THR A 68 -3.35 -1.82 10.83
C THR A 68 -4.38 -0.67 10.79
N ALA A 69 -5.22 -0.64 9.76
CA ALA A 69 -6.27 0.36 9.60
C ALA A 69 -7.57 0.01 10.36
N ASN A 70 -7.83 -1.28 10.57
CA ASN A 70 -9.09 -1.81 11.11
C ASN A 70 -8.81 -2.67 12.36
N ASN A 71 -8.74 -2.02 13.51
CA ASN A 71 -8.58 -2.70 14.79
C ASN A 71 -9.90 -3.35 15.20
N GLY A 72 -9.91 -4.68 15.43
CA GLY A 72 -11.07 -5.37 15.99
C GLY A 72 -11.54 -6.60 15.23
N THR A 73 -10.97 -6.89 14.06
CA THR A 73 -11.23 -8.13 13.32
C THR A 73 -10.03 -9.08 13.42
N ASN A 74 -10.31 -10.38 13.52
CA ASN A 74 -9.27 -11.41 13.59
C ASN A 74 -9.05 -12.12 12.25
N TYR A 75 -9.85 -11.80 11.24
CA TYR A 75 -9.68 -12.29 9.88
C TYR A 75 -10.21 -11.27 8.86
N VAL A 76 -9.73 -11.38 7.63
CA VAL A 76 -10.21 -10.60 6.49
C VAL A 76 -10.16 -11.48 5.24
N SER A 77 -11.26 -11.50 4.48
CA SER A 77 -11.34 -12.25 3.22
C SER A 77 -10.70 -11.49 2.07
N SER A 78 -10.28 -12.23 1.03
CA SER A 78 -9.76 -11.65 -0.21
C SER A 78 -10.80 -10.76 -0.90
N SER A 79 -12.09 -11.11 -0.81
CA SER A 79 -13.18 -10.31 -1.35
C SER A 79 -13.28 -8.93 -0.71
N THR A 80 -13.12 -8.85 0.62
CA THR A 80 -13.06 -7.57 1.35
C THR A 80 -11.83 -6.76 0.96
N LEU A 81 -10.66 -7.40 0.88
CA LEU A 81 -9.41 -6.73 0.49
C LEU A 81 -9.47 -6.18 -0.94
N ILE A 82 -10.13 -6.87 -1.86
CA ILE A 82 -10.37 -6.39 -3.23
C ILE A 82 -11.36 -5.21 -3.22
N LYS A 83 -12.48 -5.35 -2.52
CA LYS A 83 -13.51 -4.32 -2.42
C LYS A 83 -12.96 -3.00 -1.86
N GLU A 84 -12.06 -3.08 -0.88
CA GLU A 84 -11.43 -1.93 -0.23
C GLU A 84 -10.10 -1.51 -0.89
N ASN A 85 -9.77 -2.06 -2.06
CA ASN A 85 -8.59 -1.72 -2.86
C ASN A 85 -7.23 -1.97 -2.17
N TYR A 86 -7.14 -2.95 -1.28
CA TYR A 86 -5.87 -3.41 -0.73
C TYR A 86 -5.11 -4.32 -1.71
N ILE A 87 -5.85 -5.03 -2.57
CA ILE A 87 -5.35 -5.82 -3.72
C ILE A 87 -6.31 -5.66 -4.90
N ASN A 88 -5.82 -5.79 -6.13
CA ASN A 88 -6.65 -5.67 -7.34
C ASN A 88 -7.41 -6.96 -7.65
N SER A 89 -6.71 -8.08 -7.59
CA SER A 89 -7.29 -9.41 -7.83
C SER A 89 -6.37 -10.49 -7.26
N LEU A 90 -6.91 -11.68 -7.09
CA LEU A 90 -6.15 -12.86 -6.73
C LEU A 90 -6.43 -13.94 -7.79
N SER A 91 -5.43 -14.25 -8.61
CA SER A 91 -5.54 -15.26 -9.68
C SER A 91 -4.23 -16.02 -9.86
N ASP A 92 -4.32 -17.26 -10.31
CA ASP A 92 -3.16 -18.06 -10.65
C ASP A 92 -2.62 -17.73 -12.06
N ASN A 93 -1.56 -18.42 -12.49
CA ASN A 93 -0.95 -18.24 -13.81
C ASN A 93 -1.84 -18.65 -14.99
N ASN A 94 -2.91 -19.41 -14.74
CA ASN A 94 -3.90 -19.80 -15.73
C ASN A 94 -5.13 -18.89 -15.70
N TYR A 95 -5.05 -17.73 -15.05
CA TYR A 95 -6.16 -16.78 -14.84
C TYR A 95 -7.37 -17.36 -14.09
N ASN A 96 -7.20 -18.49 -13.39
CA ASN A 96 -8.24 -18.99 -12.50
C ASN A 96 -8.32 -18.08 -11.28
N LYS A 97 -9.53 -17.69 -10.94
CA LYS A 97 -9.74 -16.91 -9.71
C LYS A 97 -9.33 -17.72 -8.50
N CYS A 98 -8.52 -17.12 -7.68
CA CYS A 98 -8.20 -17.60 -6.35
C CYS A 98 -9.03 -16.85 -5.33
N THR A 99 -9.37 -17.50 -4.26
CA THR A 99 -10.01 -16.94 -3.08
C THR A 99 -9.13 -17.17 -1.87
N GLY A 100 -9.39 -16.45 -0.80
CA GLY A 100 -8.58 -16.64 0.39
C GLY A 100 -8.90 -15.66 1.49
N TYR A 101 -8.17 -15.78 2.57
CA TYR A 101 -8.31 -14.92 3.73
C TYR A 101 -7.00 -14.84 4.52
N VAL A 102 -6.90 -13.84 5.37
CA VAL A 102 -5.82 -13.71 6.34
C VAL A 102 -6.39 -13.79 7.74
N LYS A 103 -5.84 -14.65 8.57
CA LYS A 103 -6.12 -14.71 10.01
C LYS A 103 -5.04 -13.99 10.79
N LYS A 104 -5.46 -13.25 11.80
CA LYS A 104 -4.61 -12.64 12.82
C LYS A 104 -4.74 -13.45 14.11
N ASN A 105 -3.62 -13.99 14.58
CA ASN A 105 -3.52 -14.67 15.87
C ASN A 105 -2.55 -13.87 16.73
N GLU A 106 -3.00 -13.30 17.84
CA GLU A 106 -2.20 -12.50 18.77
C GLU A 106 -1.08 -11.67 18.11
N ASP A 107 0.11 -12.25 17.92
CA ASP A 107 1.29 -11.60 17.33
C ASP A 107 1.64 -12.11 15.92
N SER A 108 0.83 -13.00 15.32
CA SER A 108 1.13 -13.60 14.02
C SER A 108 0.00 -13.44 13.00
N TYR A 109 0.38 -13.44 11.74
CA TYR A 109 -0.56 -13.39 10.62
C TYR A 109 -0.31 -14.58 9.72
N LYS A 110 -1.37 -15.21 9.24
CA LYS A 110 -1.28 -16.31 8.30
C LYS A 110 -2.30 -16.13 7.18
N SER A 111 -1.85 -16.28 5.94
CA SER A 111 -2.69 -16.29 4.75
C SER A 111 -3.07 -17.70 4.34
N TYR A 112 -4.25 -17.84 3.80
CA TYR A 112 -4.80 -19.08 3.26
C TYR A 112 -5.43 -18.77 1.91
N ILE A 113 -5.06 -19.50 0.87
CA ILE A 113 -5.59 -19.33 -0.48
C ILE A 113 -6.12 -20.66 -1.01
N LYS A 114 -7.06 -20.55 -1.92
CA LYS A 114 -7.57 -21.65 -2.74
C LYS A 114 -7.74 -21.18 -4.18
N CYS A 115 -7.10 -21.87 -5.12
CA CYS A 115 -7.13 -21.59 -6.54
C CYS A 115 -7.78 -22.76 -7.29
N GLY A 116 -9.09 -22.74 -7.38
CA GLY A 116 -9.85 -23.81 -8.01
C GLY A 116 -9.51 -25.19 -7.42
N ASN A 117 -9.12 -26.13 -8.30
CA ASN A 117 -8.65 -27.46 -7.91
C ASN A 117 -7.12 -27.58 -7.95
N SER A 118 -6.41 -26.52 -8.32
CA SER A 118 -4.97 -26.56 -8.56
C SER A 118 -4.14 -26.40 -7.30
N TYR A 119 -4.64 -25.64 -6.34
CA TYR A 119 -3.91 -25.36 -5.12
C TYR A 119 -4.83 -24.98 -3.96
N GLN A 120 -4.46 -25.43 -2.77
CA GLN A 120 -5.08 -25.01 -1.52
C GLN A 120 -4.05 -25.02 -0.41
N THR A 121 -3.97 -23.92 0.34
CA THR A 121 -3.13 -23.84 1.56
C THR A 121 -3.62 -24.85 2.59
N SER A 122 -2.69 -25.55 3.23
CA SER A 122 -3.04 -26.49 4.32
C SER A 122 -3.75 -25.75 5.46
N GLY A 123 -4.91 -26.26 5.87
CA GLY A 123 -5.76 -25.64 6.90
C GLY A 123 -6.65 -24.50 6.39
N TYR A 124 -6.87 -24.40 5.07
CA TYR A 124 -7.86 -23.51 4.49
C TYR A 124 -9.29 -23.91 4.93
N GLU A 125 -10.07 -22.94 5.36
CA GLU A 125 -11.46 -23.09 5.80
C GLU A 125 -12.36 -22.14 5.01
N SER A 126 -13.29 -22.69 4.24
CA SER A 126 -14.14 -21.90 3.31
C SER A 126 -15.09 -20.92 4.00
N GLU A 127 -15.33 -21.06 5.29
CA GLU A 127 -16.20 -20.15 6.06
C GLU A 127 -15.63 -18.73 6.19
N PHE A 128 -14.30 -18.55 6.13
CA PHE A 128 -13.62 -17.28 6.24
C PHE A 128 -13.42 -16.55 4.90
N ASP A 129 -13.84 -17.17 3.80
CA ASP A 129 -13.65 -16.66 2.43
C ASP A 129 -14.91 -15.97 1.87
N LYS A 130 -15.86 -15.61 2.69
CA LYS A 130 -17.14 -14.98 2.32
C LYS A 130 -17.08 -13.47 2.34
#